data_532e8d91fde1d427dec98d490cac23ff
#
_entry.id   532e8d91fde1d427dec98d490cac23ff
#
_cell.length_a   1.000
_cell.length_b   1.000
_cell.length_c   1.000
_cell.angle_alpha   90.00
_cell.angle_beta   90.00
_cell.angle_gamma   90.00
#
_symmetry.space_group_name_H-M   'P 1'
#
loop_
_entity.id
_entity.type
_entity.pdbx_description
1 polymer ?
#
loop_
_entity_poly.entity_id
_entity_poly.type
_entity_poly.pdbx_seq_one_letter_code
_entity_poly.pdbx_strand_id
1 'polypeptide(L)'
;VRAIGLPVLGAVRRDPALTLPERHLGLVQASEHADIEAHIERLAGMAEASLDLDAILSAAAPLSLPAGGRAAALRPPGQRIALASDAAFTFLYPHLGRLWREAGAEIVPFSPLADEAPREDCDVCWLPGGYPELHAGRLAGARKFRAGMARFAATRPVHGECGGFMVLGRGIEDAGGARHDMLGLLGHSTSFLKRRMNLGYRQARLIAASPLGTAGETVRGHEFHYATVTDAGGDQPLAELADGQGNALGPSGGRRGKVSGTFFHAIAREG
;
A
#
# COMPACT_ATOMS: atom_id res chain seq x y z
N VAL A 1 -5.48 36.09 -11.83
CA VAL A 1 -4.51 35.35 -12.63
C VAL A 1 -4.10 36.20 -13.84
N ARG A 2 -5.02 36.68 -14.68
CA ARG A 2 -4.69 37.54 -15.84
C ARG A 2 -3.90 38.81 -15.45
N ALA A 3 -4.19 39.41 -14.29
CA ALA A 3 -3.50 40.61 -13.81
C ALA A 3 -1.99 40.40 -13.51
N ILE A 4 -1.54 39.15 -13.38
CA ILE A 4 -0.12 38.80 -13.17
C ILE A 4 0.53 38.21 -14.44
N GLY A 5 -0.11 38.41 -15.60
CA GLY A 5 0.44 38.00 -16.90
C GLY A 5 0.35 36.50 -17.23
N LEU A 6 -0.35 35.72 -16.42
CA LEU A 6 -0.52 34.29 -16.71
C LEU A 6 -1.76 34.06 -17.62
N PRO A 7 -1.65 33.20 -18.64
CA PRO A 7 -2.79 32.82 -19.46
C PRO A 7 -3.84 32.08 -18.64
N VAL A 8 -5.12 32.33 -18.92
CA VAL A 8 -6.23 31.58 -18.35
C VAL A 8 -6.81 30.72 -19.45
N LEU A 9 -6.53 29.43 -19.42
CA LEU A 9 -6.85 28.45 -20.46
C LEU A 9 -8.16 27.69 -20.17
N GLY A 10 -8.93 28.15 -19.22
CA GLY A 10 -10.23 27.64 -18.87
C GLY A 10 -10.58 27.86 -17.39
N ALA A 11 -11.80 27.49 -17.05
CA ALA A 11 -12.30 27.53 -15.67
C ALA A 11 -13.31 26.41 -15.45
N VAL A 12 -12.91 25.42 -14.66
CA VAL A 12 -13.76 24.31 -14.28
C VAL A 12 -14.65 24.75 -13.11
N ARG A 13 -15.95 24.69 -13.26
CA ARG A 13 -16.91 24.96 -12.20
C ARG A 13 -17.14 23.73 -11.34
N ARG A 14 -17.49 23.96 -10.06
CA ARG A 14 -17.90 22.85 -9.19
C ARG A 14 -19.20 22.25 -9.72
N ASP A 15 -19.21 20.93 -9.92
CA ASP A 15 -20.37 20.16 -10.31
C ASP A 15 -20.60 19.03 -9.28
N PRO A 16 -21.74 19.06 -8.55
CA PRO A 16 -22.06 17.99 -7.58
C PRO A 16 -22.14 16.60 -8.21
N ALA A 17 -22.49 16.49 -9.51
CA ALA A 17 -22.57 15.22 -10.22
C ALA A 17 -21.19 14.55 -10.43
N LEU A 18 -20.09 15.32 -10.25
CA LEU A 18 -18.71 14.83 -10.35
C LEU A 18 -18.07 14.55 -9.00
N THR A 19 -18.84 14.63 -7.91
CA THR A 19 -18.33 14.33 -6.57
C THR A 19 -18.06 12.84 -6.45
N LEU A 20 -16.81 12.49 -6.12
CA LEU A 20 -16.45 11.11 -5.80
C LEU A 20 -16.97 10.74 -4.41
N PRO A 21 -17.49 9.52 -4.22
CA PRO A 21 -17.85 9.05 -2.91
C PRO A 21 -16.62 8.96 -2.01
N GLU A 22 -16.76 9.42 -0.78
CA GLU A 22 -15.70 9.38 0.22
C GLU A 22 -16.03 8.34 1.29
N ARG A 23 -15.00 7.68 1.79
CA ARG A 23 -15.03 6.85 3.00
C ARG A 23 -14.24 7.52 4.10
N HIS A 24 -14.33 6.95 5.29
CA HIS A 24 -13.58 7.40 6.46
C HIS A 24 -12.03 7.35 6.29
N LEU A 25 -11.53 6.61 5.30
CA LEU A 25 -10.11 6.55 4.95
C LEU A 25 -9.75 7.31 3.67
N GLY A 26 -10.67 8.14 3.16
CA GLY A 26 -10.50 8.88 1.91
C GLY A 26 -11.43 8.40 0.80
N LEU A 27 -10.99 8.46 -0.44
CA LEU A 27 -11.81 8.13 -1.61
C LEU A 27 -12.10 6.62 -1.68
N VAL A 28 -13.29 6.29 -2.20
CA VAL A 28 -13.62 4.93 -2.64
C VAL A 28 -12.72 4.57 -3.82
N GLN A 29 -12.21 3.34 -3.85
CA GLN A 29 -11.34 2.90 -4.95
C GLN A 29 -12.09 2.84 -6.27
N ALA A 30 -11.39 3.11 -7.38
CA ALA A 30 -11.97 3.06 -8.71
C ALA A 30 -12.62 1.69 -9.03
N SER A 31 -12.02 0.60 -8.55
CA SER A 31 -12.55 -0.77 -8.69
C SER A 31 -13.84 -1.04 -7.95
N GLU A 32 -14.21 -0.19 -6.98
CA GLU A 32 -15.44 -0.30 -6.19
C GLU A 32 -16.53 0.64 -6.72
N HIS A 33 -16.21 1.49 -7.69
CA HIS A 33 -17.17 2.43 -8.26
C HIS A 33 -17.94 1.75 -9.39
N ALA A 34 -19.25 1.51 -9.18
CA ALA A 34 -20.08 0.75 -10.13
C ALA A 34 -20.11 1.36 -11.53
N ASP A 35 -20.06 2.71 -11.62
CA ASP A 35 -20.20 3.46 -12.89
C ASP A 35 -18.94 4.27 -13.21
N ILE A 36 -17.74 3.71 -12.98
CA ILE A 36 -16.47 4.44 -13.15
C ILE A 36 -16.27 4.96 -14.58
N GLU A 37 -16.64 4.16 -15.59
CA GLU A 37 -16.55 4.56 -17.00
C GLU A 37 -17.44 5.78 -17.30
N ALA A 38 -18.70 5.75 -16.87
CA ALA A 38 -19.61 6.87 -17.04
C ALA A 38 -19.15 8.12 -16.26
N HIS A 39 -18.46 7.93 -15.13
CA HIS A 39 -17.87 9.03 -14.37
C HIS A 39 -16.69 9.67 -15.13
N ILE A 40 -15.80 8.85 -15.71
CA ILE A 40 -14.69 9.31 -16.56
C ILE A 40 -15.21 10.07 -17.77
N GLU A 41 -16.24 9.55 -18.46
CA GLU A 41 -16.86 10.24 -19.62
C GLU A 41 -17.44 11.62 -19.24
N ARG A 42 -18.09 11.72 -18.07
CA ARG A 42 -18.58 13.03 -17.59
C ARG A 42 -17.43 14.00 -17.28
N LEU A 43 -16.32 13.51 -16.69
CA LEU A 43 -15.13 14.32 -16.45
C LEU A 43 -14.49 14.80 -17.76
N ALA A 44 -14.41 13.92 -18.78
CA ALA A 44 -13.90 14.26 -20.10
C ALA A 44 -14.76 15.35 -20.77
N GLY A 45 -16.08 15.18 -20.79
CA GLY A 45 -16.99 16.19 -21.35
C GLY A 45 -16.93 17.54 -20.62
N MET A 46 -16.77 17.52 -19.29
CA MET A 46 -16.57 18.74 -18.51
C MET A 46 -15.24 19.42 -18.88
N ALA A 47 -14.16 18.65 -19.05
CA ALA A 47 -12.86 19.19 -19.43
C ALA A 47 -12.92 19.83 -20.82
N GLU A 48 -13.51 19.15 -21.82
CA GLU A 48 -13.71 19.67 -23.18
C GLU A 48 -14.55 20.95 -23.20
N ALA A 49 -15.60 21.01 -22.39
CA ALA A 49 -16.48 22.18 -22.34
C ALA A 49 -15.88 23.37 -21.56
N SER A 50 -14.91 23.15 -20.70
CA SER A 50 -14.42 24.16 -19.74
C SER A 50 -13.00 24.63 -20.02
N LEU A 51 -12.20 23.88 -20.78
CA LEU A 51 -10.78 24.10 -20.99
C LEU A 51 -10.48 24.31 -22.48
N ASP A 52 -9.56 25.22 -22.77
CA ASP A 52 -8.96 25.35 -24.12
C ASP A 52 -7.82 24.33 -24.23
N LEU A 53 -8.17 23.10 -24.65
CA LEU A 53 -7.23 21.99 -24.73
C LEU A 53 -6.11 22.24 -25.74
N ASP A 54 -6.41 22.92 -26.88
CA ASP A 54 -5.41 23.25 -27.89
C ASP A 54 -4.40 24.26 -27.37
N ALA A 55 -4.85 25.27 -26.63
CA ALA A 55 -3.97 26.24 -26.01
C ALA A 55 -3.12 25.58 -24.86
N ILE A 56 -3.68 24.62 -24.11
CA ILE A 56 -2.94 23.85 -23.11
C ILE A 56 -1.83 23.05 -23.78
N LEU A 57 -2.14 22.31 -24.85
CA LEU A 57 -1.17 21.53 -25.61
C LEU A 57 -0.08 22.42 -26.23
N SER A 58 -0.47 23.58 -26.76
CA SER A 58 0.47 24.54 -27.33
C SER A 58 1.40 25.18 -26.30
N ALA A 59 0.92 25.34 -25.08
CA ALA A 59 1.72 25.85 -23.96
C ALA A 59 2.63 24.79 -23.32
N ALA A 60 2.42 23.52 -23.61
CA ALA A 60 3.25 22.44 -23.08
C ALA A 60 4.64 22.48 -23.71
N ALA A 61 5.66 22.42 -22.86
CA ALA A 61 7.05 22.33 -23.27
C ALA A 61 7.62 20.94 -22.98
N PRO A 62 8.62 20.48 -23.76
CA PRO A 62 9.33 19.25 -23.43
C PRO A 62 9.90 19.31 -22.01
N LEU A 63 9.63 18.27 -21.23
CA LEU A 63 10.17 18.15 -19.88
C LEU A 63 11.68 17.83 -19.97
N SER A 64 12.53 18.78 -19.57
CA SER A 64 13.96 18.55 -19.36
C SER A 64 14.19 18.22 -17.89
N LEU A 65 14.31 16.94 -17.58
CA LEU A 65 14.74 16.52 -16.25
C LEU A 65 16.28 16.50 -16.18
N PRO A 66 16.88 16.98 -15.10
CA PRO A 66 18.30 16.74 -14.85
C PRO A 66 18.55 15.24 -14.92
N ALA A 67 19.70 14.83 -15.44
CA ALA A 67 20.16 13.46 -15.36
C ALA A 67 20.40 13.09 -13.88
N GLY A 68 19.34 12.91 -13.13
CA GLY A 68 19.38 12.45 -11.75
C GLY A 68 19.45 10.93 -11.72
N GLY A 69 20.01 10.39 -10.66
CA GLY A 69 20.04 8.94 -10.44
C GLY A 69 18.62 8.35 -10.55
N ARG A 70 18.46 7.35 -11.40
CA ARG A 70 17.20 6.62 -11.47
C ARG A 70 17.01 5.87 -10.15
N ALA A 71 15.87 6.05 -9.50
CA ALA A 71 15.52 5.16 -8.41
C ALA A 71 15.58 3.71 -8.91
N ALA A 72 16.28 2.86 -8.18
CA ALA A 72 16.40 1.46 -8.58
C ALA A 72 15.07 0.75 -8.30
N ALA A 73 14.66 -0.13 -9.20
CA ALA A 73 13.47 -0.95 -9.01
C ALA A 73 13.62 -1.81 -7.74
N LEU A 74 12.51 -1.98 -7.01
CA LEU A 74 12.45 -2.98 -5.94
C LEU A 74 12.58 -4.37 -6.58
N ARG A 75 13.57 -5.15 -6.14
CA ARG A 75 13.79 -6.50 -6.66
C ARG A 75 12.60 -7.40 -6.34
N PRO A 76 12.28 -8.41 -7.18
CA PRO A 76 11.34 -9.44 -6.79
C PRO A 76 11.76 -10.07 -5.46
N PRO A 77 10.83 -10.24 -4.50
CA PRO A 77 11.16 -10.85 -3.21
C PRO A 77 11.39 -12.37 -3.30
N GLY A 78 11.07 -12.97 -4.43
CA GLY A 78 11.25 -14.38 -4.76
C GLY A 78 10.93 -14.66 -6.22
N GLN A 79 11.18 -15.87 -6.68
CA GLN A 79 10.85 -16.30 -8.06
C GLN A 79 9.33 -16.51 -8.21
N ARG A 80 8.68 -17.11 -7.20
CA ARG A 80 7.23 -17.30 -7.14
C ARG A 80 6.68 -16.60 -5.90
N ILE A 81 5.83 -15.60 -6.12
CA ILE A 81 5.32 -14.71 -5.10
C ILE A 81 3.84 -15.00 -4.87
N ALA A 82 3.47 -15.58 -3.72
CA ALA A 82 2.09 -15.64 -3.30
C ALA A 82 1.63 -14.23 -2.90
N LEU A 83 0.70 -13.65 -3.65
CA LEU A 83 0.19 -12.30 -3.43
C LEU A 83 -1.24 -12.34 -2.92
N ALA A 84 -1.50 -11.83 -1.73
CA ALA A 84 -2.87 -11.62 -1.26
C ALA A 84 -3.54 -10.56 -2.14
N SER A 85 -4.70 -10.89 -2.71
CA SER A 85 -5.39 -10.04 -3.69
C SER A 85 -6.90 -10.25 -3.62
N ASP A 86 -7.58 -9.38 -2.91
CA ASP A 86 -9.04 -9.27 -2.81
C ASP A 86 -9.42 -7.90 -2.23
N ALA A 87 -10.70 -7.70 -1.85
CA ALA A 87 -11.19 -6.43 -1.34
C ALA A 87 -10.50 -5.95 -0.04
N ALA A 88 -9.84 -6.84 0.72
CA ALA A 88 -9.07 -6.47 1.90
C ALA A 88 -7.61 -6.11 1.57
N PHE A 89 -7.10 -6.49 0.38
CA PHE A 89 -5.70 -6.38 -0.03
C PHE A 89 -5.57 -5.83 -1.45
N THR A 90 -5.72 -4.53 -1.62
CA THR A 90 -5.86 -3.87 -2.92
C THR A 90 -4.70 -2.91 -3.26
N PHE A 91 -3.82 -2.57 -2.30
CA PHE A 91 -2.81 -1.51 -2.48
C PHE A 91 -1.42 -2.07 -2.79
N LEU A 92 -1.29 -2.80 -3.87
CA LEU A 92 0.01 -3.03 -4.49
C LEU A 92 0.21 -2.01 -5.61
N TYR A 93 1.33 -1.31 -5.62
CA TYR A 93 1.66 -0.42 -6.73
C TYR A 93 1.77 -1.20 -8.04
N PRO A 94 1.02 -0.84 -9.11
CA PRO A 94 1.03 -1.58 -10.37
C PRO A 94 2.42 -1.73 -10.98
N HIS A 95 3.29 -0.72 -10.81
CA HIS A 95 4.67 -0.79 -11.32
C HIS A 95 5.49 -1.88 -10.64
N LEU A 96 5.28 -2.18 -9.35
CA LEU A 96 5.99 -3.27 -8.67
C LEU A 96 5.62 -4.61 -9.30
N GLY A 97 4.32 -4.89 -9.45
CA GLY A 97 3.87 -6.13 -10.08
C GLY A 97 4.36 -6.29 -11.52
N ARG A 98 4.41 -5.18 -12.29
CA ARG A 98 4.97 -5.17 -13.64
C ARG A 98 6.48 -5.46 -13.62
N LEU A 99 7.25 -4.72 -12.84
CA LEU A 99 8.71 -4.85 -12.77
C LEU A 99 9.15 -6.22 -12.26
N TRP A 100 8.41 -6.82 -11.31
CA TRP A 100 8.69 -8.17 -10.83
C TRP A 100 8.49 -9.21 -11.93
N ARG A 101 7.41 -9.10 -12.74
CA ARG A 101 7.20 -9.99 -13.90
C ARG A 101 8.27 -9.78 -14.98
N GLU A 102 8.64 -8.53 -15.29
CA GLU A 102 9.71 -8.20 -16.23
C GLU A 102 11.07 -8.77 -15.77
N ALA A 103 11.29 -8.85 -14.45
CA ALA A 103 12.46 -9.49 -13.86
C ALA A 103 12.34 -11.04 -13.79
N GLY A 104 11.27 -11.62 -14.33
CA GLY A 104 11.05 -13.06 -14.44
C GLY A 104 10.32 -13.71 -13.27
N ALA A 105 9.80 -12.94 -12.29
CA ALA A 105 9.03 -13.53 -11.21
C ALA A 105 7.59 -13.85 -11.60
N GLU A 106 7.07 -14.94 -11.08
CA GLU A 106 5.66 -15.33 -11.18
C GLU A 106 4.89 -14.80 -9.98
N ILE A 107 3.79 -14.08 -10.23
CA ILE A 107 2.86 -13.63 -9.19
C ILE A 107 1.67 -14.57 -9.15
N VAL A 108 1.47 -15.24 -8.02
CA VAL A 108 0.40 -16.21 -7.77
C VAL A 108 -0.60 -15.59 -6.79
N PRO A 109 -1.72 -15.03 -7.29
CA PRO A 109 -2.70 -14.41 -6.41
C PRO A 109 -3.47 -15.46 -5.59
N PHE A 110 -3.89 -15.09 -4.39
CA PHE A 110 -4.83 -15.84 -3.57
C PHE A 110 -5.73 -14.87 -2.77
N SER A 111 -6.94 -15.31 -2.41
CA SER A 111 -7.92 -14.50 -1.70
C SER A 111 -8.07 -14.94 -0.23
N PRO A 112 -7.51 -14.21 0.74
CA PRO A 112 -7.80 -14.42 2.16
C PRO A 112 -9.30 -14.38 2.51
N LEU A 113 -10.05 -13.49 1.86
CA LEU A 113 -11.51 -13.41 2.06
C LEU A 113 -12.27 -14.62 1.52
N ALA A 114 -11.74 -15.34 0.55
CA ALA A 114 -12.29 -16.63 0.09
C ALA A 114 -11.77 -17.82 0.92
N ASP A 115 -11.11 -17.56 2.04
CA ASP A 115 -10.47 -18.56 2.90
C ASP A 115 -9.39 -19.38 2.18
N GLU A 116 -8.70 -18.75 1.21
CA GLU A 116 -7.57 -19.33 0.50
C GLU A 116 -6.26 -19.10 1.24
N ALA A 117 -5.39 -20.08 1.21
CA ALA A 117 -4.04 -20.01 1.74
C ALA A 117 -3.01 -19.72 0.62
N PRO A 118 -1.83 -19.14 0.94
CA PRO A 118 -0.75 -19.07 -0.04
C PRO A 118 -0.34 -20.48 -0.49
N ARG A 119 -0.04 -20.63 -1.78
CA ARG A 119 0.40 -21.90 -2.34
C ARG A 119 1.76 -22.30 -1.77
N GLU A 120 1.90 -23.58 -1.45
CA GLU A 120 3.12 -24.11 -0.82
C GLU A 120 4.33 -24.17 -1.76
N ASP A 121 4.14 -24.02 -3.07
CA ASP A 121 5.20 -23.94 -4.07
C ASP A 121 5.68 -22.51 -4.36
N CYS A 122 5.21 -21.51 -3.61
CA CYS A 122 5.73 -20.16 -3.66
C CYS A 122 6.92 -19.96 -2.70
N ASP A 123 7.86 -19.08 -3.07
CA ASP A 123 9.06 -18.79 -2.30
C ASP A 123 8.82 -17.80 -1.18
N VAL A 124 7.86 -16.91 -1.37
CA VAL A 124 7.53 -15.79 -0.48
C VAL A 124 6.04 -15.49 -0.53
N CYS A 125 5.49 -14.99 0.57
CA CYS A 125 4.14 -14.46 0.63
C CYS A 125 4.17 -12.96 0.88
N TRP A 126 3.40 -12.20 0.08
CA TRP A 126 3.24 -10.76 0.21
C TRP A 126 1.78 -10.41 0.46
N LEU A 127 1.53 -9.73 1.59
CA LEU A 127 0.24 -9.16 1.93
C LEU A 127 0.34 -7.64 1.73
N PRO A 128 -0.22 -7.09 0.64
CA PRO A 128 -0.16 -5.65 0.40
C PRO A 128 -1.09 -4.87 1.33
N GLY A 129 -1.09 -3.55 1.18
CA GLY A 129 -2.06 -2.69 1.84
C GLY A 129 -3.50 -2.92 1.38
N GLY A 130 -4.43 -2.29 2.07
CA GLY A 130 -5.86 -2.38 1.78
C GLY A 130 -6.70 -1.96 2.97
N TYR A 131 -7.90 -2.51 3.06
CA TYR A 131 -8.89 -2.20 4.09
C TYR A 131 -9.29 -3.45 4.92
N PRO A 132 -8.34 -4.11 5.61
CA PRO A 132 -8.64 -5.31 6.37
C PRO A 132 -9.62 -5.05 7.52
N GLU A 133 -9.69 -3.83 8.05
CA GLU A 133 -10.62 -3.45 9.11
C GLU A 133 -12.09 -3.51 8.68
N LEU A 134 -12.37 -3.31 7.37
CA LEU A 134 -13.72 -3.45 6.82
C LEU A 134 -14.14 -4.93 6.67
N HIS A 135 -13.18 -5.83 6.74
CA HIS A 135 -13.35 -7.27 6.53
C HIS A 135 -12.83 -8.10 7.72
N ALA A 136 -12.56 -7.45 8.87
CA ALA A 136 -11.86 -8.07 9.98
C ALA A 136 -12.53 -9.33 10.51
N GLY A 137 -13.88 -9.35 10.60
CA GLY A 137 -14.64 -10.54 11.00
C GLY A 137 -14.49 -11.72 10.03
N ARG A 138 -14.46 -11.45 8.70
CA ARG A 138 -14.23 -12.50 7.69
C ARG A 138 -12.82 -13.06 7.79
N LEU A 139 -11.83 -12.20 7.90
CA LEU A 139 -10.41 -12.60 8.04
C LEU A 139 -10.19 -13.40 9.33
N ALA A 140 -10.81 -13.01 10.44
CA ALA A 140 -10.76 -13.75 11.70
C ALA A 140 -11.38 -15.15 11.59
N GLY A 141 -12.46 -15.29 10.79
CA GLY A 141 -13.16 -16.56 10.53
C GLY A 141 -12.50 -17.44 9.47
N ALA A 142 -11.54 -16.92 8.69
CA ALA A 142 -10.89 -17.60 7.57
C ALA A 142 -9.88 -18.66 8.06
N ARG A 143 -10.35 -19.86 8.36
CA ARG A 143 -9.57 -20.91 9.05
C ARG A 143 -8.46 -21.50 8.19
N LYS A 144 -8.76 -21.75 6.89
CA LYS A 144 -7.76 -22.32 5.94
C LYS A 144 -6.66 -21.31 5.68
N PHE A 145 -7.02 -20.04 5.46
CA PHE A 145 -6.09 -18.94 5.32
C PHE A 145 -5.16 -18.85 6.53
N ARG A 146 -5.72 -18.77 7.75
CA ARG A 146 -4.93 -18.64 8.98
C ARG A 146 -3.99 -19.83 9.22
N ALA A 147 -4.49 -21.04 9.06
CA ALA A 147 -3.68 -22.26 9.21
C ALA A 147 -2.61 -22.37 8.11
N GLY A 148 -2.95 -22.01 6.87
CA GLY A 148 -2.01 -22.01 5.76
C GLY A 148 -0.91 -20.97 5.92
N MET A 149 -1.24 -19.76 6.37
CA MET A 149 -0.25 -18.73 6.67
C MET A 149 0.72 -19.15 7.78
N ALA A 150 0.21 -19.77 8.84
CA ALA A 150 1.05 -20.29 9.91
C ALA A 150 2.05 -21.36 9.40
N ARG A 151 1.60 -22.31 8.57
CA ARG A 151 2.49 -23.30 7.96
C ARG A 151 3.51 -22.65 7.01
N PHE A 152 3.06 -21.72 6.16
CA PHE A 152 3.92 -21.03 5.20
C PHE A 152 5.02 -20.24 5.92
N ALA A 153 4.66 -19.44 6.91
CA ALA A 153 5.57 -18.61 7.69
C ALA A 153 6.62 -19.40 8.50
N ALA A 154 6.34 -20.66 8.83
CA ALA A 154 7.30 -21.52 9.53
C ALA A 154 8.56 -21.79 8.70
N THR A 155 8.44 -21.80 7.36
CA THR A 155 9.55 -22.21 6.48
C THR A 155 9.94 -21.15 5.44
N ARG A 156 9.05 -20.22 5.11
CA ARG A 156 9.22 -19.24 4.01
C ARG A 156 9.02 -17.80 4.49
N PRO A 157 9.64 -16.82 3.81
CA PRO A 157 9.45 -15.42 4.12
C PRO A 157 8.01 -14.96 3.90
N VAL A 158 7.52 -14.12 4.82
CA VAL A 158 6.23 -13.43 4.71
C VAL A 158 6.46 -11.94 4.96
N HIS A 159 5.89 -11.10 4.12
CA HIS A 159 5.92 -9.67 4.30
C HIS A 159 4.52 -9.06 4.22
N GLY A 160 4.24 -8.10 5.12
CA GLY A 160 2.98 -7.36 5.10
C GLY A 160 3.21 -5.85 5.10
N GLU A 161 2.53 -5.14 4.20
CA GLU A 161 2.52 -3.67 4.16
C GLU A 161 1.18 -3.14 4.63
N CYS A 162 1.17 -2.09 5.47
CA CYS A 162 -0.02 -1.36 5.90
C CYS A 162 -1.16 -2.31 6.37
N GLY A 163 -2.19 -2.53 5.54
CA GLY A 163 -3.25 -3.50 5.82
C GLY A 163 -2.72 -4.92 6.03
N GLY A 164 -1.77 -5.35 5.21
CA GLY A 164 -1.10 -6.64 5.36
C GLY A 164 -0.32 -6.74 6.68
N PHE A 165 0.33 -5.68 7.10
CA PHE A 165 1.00 -5.62 8.41
C PHE A 165 0.00 -5.77 9.54
N MET A 166 -1.13 -5.08 9.50
CA MET A 166 -2.19 -5.22 10.51
C MET A 166 -2.68 -6.66 10.65
N VAL A 167 -2.87 -7.36 9.52
CA VAL A 167 -3.32 -8.77 9.49
C VAL A 167 -2.25 -9.73 10.01
N LEU A 168 -0.96 -9.41 9.86
CA LEU A 168 0.12 -10.21 10.47
C LEU A 168 0.15 -10.12 12.00
N GLY A 169 -0.42 -9.06 12.59
CA GLY A 169 -0.51 -8.84 14.03
C GLY A 169 -1.43 -9.81 14.76
N ARG A 170 -1.59 -9.61 16.06
CA ARG A 170 -2.49 -10.39 16.91
C ARG A 170 -3.94 -10.06 16.69
N GLY A 171 -4.26 -8.79 16.41
CA GLY A 171 -5.64 -8.39 16.27
C GLY A 171 -5.84 -6.98 15.71
N ILE A 172 -7.04 -6.77 15.19
CA ILE A 172 -7.56 -5.48 14.75
C ILE A 172 -8.79 -5.15 15.58
N GLU A 173 -8.81 -3.96 16.19
CA GLU A 173 -10.01 -3.37 16.76
C GLU A 173 -10.62 -2.42 15.73
N ASP A 174 -11.82 -2.73 15.27
CA ASP A 174 -12.50 -1.97 14.23
C ASP A 174 -13.04 -0.61 14.74
N ALA A 175 -13.64 0.16 13.85
CA ALA A 175 -14.19 1.48 14.19
C ALA A 175 -15.37 1.42 15.16
N GLY A 176 -16.03 0.27 15.30
CA GLY A 176 -17.10 0.00 16.26
C GLY A 176 -16.59 -0.49 17.61
N GLY A 177 -15.28 -0.71 17.75
CA GLY A 177 -14.66 -1.25 18.98
C GLY A 177 -14.69 -2.77 19.08
N ALA A 178 -15.17 -3.49 18.07
CA ALA A 178 -15.11 -4.94 18.05
C ALA A 178 -13.66 -5.39 17.75
N ARG A 179 -13.19 -6.38 18.52
CA ARG A 179 -11.86 -6.94 18.38
C ARG A 179 -11.90 -8.24 17.60
N HIS A 180 -11.03 -8.34 16.62
CA HIS A 180 -10.95 -9.47 15.71
C HIS A 180 -9.54 -10.05 15.75
N ASP A 181 -9.42 -11.34 16.05
CA ASP A 181 -8.12 -12.03 16.03
C ASP A 181 -7.58 -12.11 14.61
N MET A 182 -6.31 -11.75 14.45
CA MET A 182 -5.60 -11.85 13.18
C MET A 182 -4.62 -13.03 13.20
N LEU A 183 -3.60 -13.01 12.38
CA LEU A 183 -2.69 -14.15 12.19
C LEU A 183 -1.79 -14.43 13.41
N GLY A 184 -1.46 -13.41 14.25
CA GLY A 184 -0.57 -13.54 15.39
C GLY A 184 0.87 -13.91 15.01
N LEU A 185 1.26 -13.76 13.77
CA LEU A 185 2.62 -14.00 13.28
C LEU A 185 3.59 -12.91 13.74
N LEU A 186 3.07 -11.71 13.98
CA LEU A 186 3.73 -10.61 14.68
C LEU A 186 2.95 -10.29 15.96
N GLY A 187 3.61 -9.62 16.92
CA GLY A 187 3.06 -9.43 18.27
C GLY A 187 2.19 -8.19 18.46
N HIS A 188 2.13 -7.29 17.49
CA HIS A 188 1.40 -6.04 17.62
C HIS A 188 -0.12 -6.21 17.49
N SER A 189 -0.85 -5.21 17.98
CA SER A 189 -2.29 -5.05 17.76
C SER A 189 -2.59 -3.63 17.31
N THR A 190 -3.62 -3.46 16.50
CA THR A 190 -4.02 -2.17 15.93
C THR A 190 -5.46 -1.83 16.24
N SER A 191 -5.79 -0.53 16.24
CA SER A 191 -7.14 -0.04 16.51
C SER A 191 -7.50 1.12 15.59
N PHE A 192 -8.79 1.15 15.22
CA PHE A 192 -9.44 2.24 14.48
C PHE A 192 -10.39 3.09 15.36
N LEU A 193 -10.47 2.84 16.67
CA LEU A 193 -11.29 3.66 17.59
C LEU A 193 -10.83 5.10 17.65
N LYS A 194 -9.53 5.33 17.76
CA LYS A 194 -8.92 6.66 17.78
C LYS A 194 -8.06 6.82 16.54
N ARG A 195 -8.70 7.26 15.47
CA ARG A 195 -8.02 7.43 14.18
C ARG A 195 -7.03 8.57 14.24
N ARG A 196 -5.83 8.31 13.76
CA ARG A 196 -4.80 9.32 13.55
C ARG A 196 -4.21 9.13 12.16
N MET A 197 -4.36 10.16 11.33
CA MET A 197 -3.76 10.14 10.00
C MET A 197 -2.23 10.19 10.11
N ASN A 198 -1.58 9.17 9.59
CA ASN A 198 -0.15 9.12 9.34
C ASN A 198 0.05 9.15 7.83
N LEU A 199 0.56 10.26 7.32
CA LEU A 199 0.75 10.48 5.89
C LEU A 199 2.12 11.12 5.67
N GLY A 200 2.87 10.59 4.72
CA GLY A 200 4.09 11.24 4.24
C GLY A 200 5.04 10.29 3.55
N TYR A 201 5.95 10.87 2.76
CA TYR A 201 7.06 10.14 2.19
C TYR A 201 8.03 9.68 3.27
N ARG A 202 8.61 8.51 3.05
CA ARG A 202 9.53 7.86 3.98
C ARG A 202 10.75 7.31 3.26
N GLN A 203 11.85 7.29 4.00
CA GLN A 203 13.03 6.50 3.70
C GLN A 203 13.13 5.43 4.79
N ALA A 204 13.21 4.17 4.40
CA ALA A 204 13.33 3.03 5.29
C ALA A 204 14.70 2.38 5.11
N ARG A 205 15.61 2.59 6.06
CA ARG A 205 16.89 1.87 6.08
C ARG A 205 16.68 0.55 6.79
N LEU A 206 16.80 -0.55 6.05
CA LEU A 206 16.55 -1.89 6.57
C LEU A 206 17.58 -2.27 7.63
N ILE A 207 17.12 -2.74 8.80
CA ILE A 207 17.98 -3.21 9.89
C ILE A 207 18.42 -4.65 9.65
N ALA A 208 17.58 -5.42 8.96
CA ALA A 208 17.83 -6.83 8.64
C ALA A 208 17.33 -7.17 7.25
N ALA A 209 17.79 -8.30 6.72
CA ALA A 209 17.28 -8.86 5.46
C ALA A 209 15.78 -9.19 5.59
N SER A 210 15.02 -8.87 4.55
CA SER A 210 13.58 -9.09 4.45
C SER A 210 13.19 -9.18 2.96
N PRO A 211 11.94 -9.48 2.62
CA PRO A 211 11.47 -9.39 1.25
C PRO A 211 11.62 -8.00 0.59
N LEU A 212 11.83 -6.94 1.36
CA LEU A 212 12.12 -5.59 0.85
C LEU A 212 13.57 -5.41 0.36
N GLY A 213 14.52 -6.21 0.87
CA GLY A 213 15.94 -6.10 0.54
C GLY A 213 16.85 -6.63 1.63
N THR A 214 18.16 -6.31 1.53
CA THR A 214 19.18 -6.72 2.48
C THR A 214 19.40 -5.67 3.58
N ALA A 215 20.03 -6.05 4.68
CA ALA A 215 20.37 -5.13 5.76
C ALA A 215 21.24 -3.97 5.24
N GLY A 216 20.92 -2.76 5.65
CA GLY A 216 21.61 -1.54 5.25
C GLY A 216 21.08 -0.90 3.96
N GLU A 217 20.31 -1.62 3.12
CA GLU A 217 19.65 -1.01 1.96
C GLU A 217 18.59 0.01 2.40
N THR A 218 18.44 1.06 1.60
CA THR A 218 17.39 2.08 1.79
C THR A 218 16.29 1.88 0.75
N VAL A 219 15.06 1.78 1.23
CA VAL A 219 13.85 1.72 0.42
C VAL A 219 13.09 3.04 0.57
N ARG A 220 12.62 3.60 -0.53
CA ARG A 220 11.79 4.80 -0.56
C ARG A 220 10.34 4.43 -0.77
N GLY A 221 9.46 5.13 -0.09
CA GLY A 221 8.03 4.90 -0.17
C GLY A 221 7.22 5.92 0.62
N HIS A 222 6.07 5.52 1.12
CA HIS A 222 5.24 6.38 1.96
C HIS A 222 4.52 5.57 3.04
N GLU A 223 4.00 6.27 4.03
CA GLU A 223 2.94 5.79 4.91
C GLU A 223 1.64 6.53 4.60
N PHE A 224 0.53 5.80 4.63
CA PHE A 224 -0.81 6.37 4.65
C PHE A 224 -1.75 5.40 5.37
N HIS A 225 -2.00 5.68 6.63
CA HIS A 225 -2.93 4.88 7.45
C HIS A 225 -3.54 5.71 8.57
N TYR A 226 -4.68 5.23 9.09
CA TYR A 226 -5.38 5.84 10.22
C TYR A 226 -5.36 4.96 11.46
N ALA A 227 -4.95 3.71 11.32
CA ALA A 227 -4.80 2.79 12.43
C ALA A 227 -3.75 3.28 13.43
N THR A 228 -3.99 3.05 14.71
CA THR A 228 -3.01 3.24 15.78
C THR A 228 -2.55 1.88 16.30
N VAL A 229 -1.25 1.76 16.63
CA VAL A 229 -0.74 0.60 17.34
C VAL A 229 -1.10 0.73 18.82
N THR A 230 -1.87 -0.22 19.32
CA THR A 230 -2.29 -0.26 20.74
C THR A 230 -1.40 -1.13 21.60
N ASP A 231 -0.71 -2.07 20.98
CA ASP A 231 0.30 -2.92 21.59
C ASP A 231 1.38 -3.20 20.54
N ALA A 232 2.61 -2.85 20.85
CA ALA A 232 3.75 -3.02 19.93
C ALA A 232 4.27 -4.48 19.86
N GLY A 233 3.94 -5.32 20.83
CA GLY A 233 4.16 -6.77 20.82
C GLY A 233 5.58 -7.28 20.99
N GLY A 234 6.57 -6.42 21.12
CA GLY A 234 7.96 -6.81 21.41
C GLY A 234 8.72 -7.48 20.25
N ASP A 235 8.24 -7.33 19.00
CA ASP A 235 8.98 -7.77 17.81
C ASP A 235 10.21 -6.88 17.59
N GLN A 236 11.22 -7.43 16.91
CA GLN A 236 12.37 -6.62 16.51
C GLN A 236 11.96 -5.66 15.38
N PRO A 237 12.45 -4.41 15.36
CA PRO A 237 12.13 -3.46 14.31
C PRO A 237 12.67 -3.94 12.94
N LEU A 238 11.93 -3.60 11.88
CA LEU A 238 12.32 -3.93 10.50
C LEU A 238 13.29 -2.91 9.92
N ALA A 239 13.05 -1.62 10.15
CA ALA A 239 13.79 -0.53 9.56
C ALA A 239 13.88 0.68 10.50
N GLU A 240 14.88 1.53 10.25
CA GLU A 240 14.93 2.91 10.72
C GLU A 240 14.26 3.80 9.67
N LEU A 241 13.24 4.55 10.08
CA LEU A 241 12.55 5.47 9.19
C LEU A 241 13.08 6.90 9.31
N ALA A 242 13.10 7.58 8.18
CA ALA A 242 13.20 9.03 8.09
C ALA A 242 12.07 9.57 7.21
N ASP A 243 11.70 10.85 7.40
CA ASP A 243 10.74 11.54 6.55
C ASP A 243 11.35 11.93 5.18
N GLY A 244 10.55 12.58 4.32
CA GLY A 244 11.00 13.04 3.00
C GLY A 244 12.08 14.12 3.04
N GLN A 245 12.31 14.76 4.19
CA GLN A 245 13.35 15.75 4.43
C GLN A 245 14.61 15.14 5.06
N GLY A 246 14.57 13.85 5.43
CA GLY A 246 15.68 13.15 6.08
C GLY A 246 15.68 13.23 7.61
N ASN A 247 14.64 13.79 8.24
CA ASN A 247 14.53 13.80 9.70
C ASN A 247 14.21 12.39 10.20
N ALA A 248 14.95 11.93 11.22
CA ALA A 248 14.74 10.62 11.82
C ALA A 248 13.37 10.49 12.47
N LEU A 249 12.65 9.43 12.17
CA LEU A 249 11.37 9.05 12.79
C LEU A 249 11.53 7.88 13.75
N GLY A 250 12.70 7.22 13.74
CA GLY A 250 13.03 6.08 14.61
C GLY A 250 12.67 4.71 14.03
N PRO A 251 12.80 3.66 14.86
CA PRO A 251 12.57 2.28 14.44
C PRO A 251 11.10 2.03 14.13
N SER A 252 10.84 1.25 13.07
CA SER A 252 9.49 0.97 12.58
C SER A 252 9.34 -0.44 12.05
N GLY A 253 8.07 -0.86 11.96
CA GLY A 253 7.69 -2.20 11.56
C GLY A 253 8.03 -3.25 12.60
N GLY A 254 7.83 -4.51 12.24
CA GLY A 254 8.13 -5.66 13.08
C GLY A 254 8.72 -6.80 12.28
N ARG A 255 9.58 -7.58 12.91
CA ARG A 255 10.08 -8.85 12.37
C ARG A 255 10.18 -9.92 13.45
N ARG A 256 9.77 -11.14 13.10
CA ARG A 256 9.87 -12.34 13.94
C ARG A 256 10.14 -13.55 13.04
N GLY A 257 11.28 -14.20 13.23
CA GLY A 257 11.69 -15.31 12.36
C GLY A 257 11.76 -14.89 10.90
N LYS A 258 10.92 -15.49 10.07
CA LYS A 258 10.83 -15.19 8.62
C LYS A 258 9.71 -14.20 8.26
N VAL A 259 8.99 -13.70 9.26
CA VAL A 259 7.89 -12.75 9.07
C VAL A 259 8.37 -11.34 9.30
N SER A 260 7.99 -10.45 8.42
CA SER A 260 8.25 -9.00 8.51
C SER A 260 7.04 -8.21 8.09
N GLY A 261 6.91 -6.98 8.57
CA GLY A 261 5.85 -6.11 8.13
C GLY A 261 6.03 -4.68 8.65
N THR A 262 5.34 -3.73 8.02
CA THR A 262 5.42 -2.32 8.34
C THR A 262 4.20 -1.57 7.79
N PHE A 263 3.88 -0.41 8.36
CA PHE A 263 2.90 0.51 7.74
C PHE A 263 3.43 1.22 6.49
N PHE A 264 4.71 1.21 6.30
CA PHE A 264 5.39 1.78 5.14
C PHE A 264 5.07 0.97 3.87
N HIS A 265 4.72 1.66 2.78
CA HIS A 265 4.55 1.09 1.45
C HIS A 265 5.80 1.32 0.63
N ALA A 266 6.45 0.26 0.19
CA ALA A 266 7.64 0.33 -0.63
C ALA A 266 7.31 0.75 -2.08
N ILE A 267 8.09 1.69 -2.63
CA ILE A 267 7.95 2.16 -4.01
C ILE A 267 9.20 1.83 -4.84
N ALA A 268 10.38 2.12 -4.30
CA ALA A 268 11.63 1.96 -5.00
C ALA A 268 12.79 1.80 -4.02
N ARG A 269 13.92 1.27 -4.49
CA ARG A 269 15.18 1.32 -3.75
C ARG A 269 15.93 2.63 -4.04
N GLU A 270 16.73 3.06 -3.09
CA GLU A 270 17.77 4.05 -3.35
C GLU A 270 18.85 3.39 -4.23
N GLY A 271 19.25 4.08 -5.30
CA GLY A 271 20.25 3.59 -6.24
C GLY A 271 21.66 3.76 -5.69
#